data_8192a5ceb40a37de36c27d0eb12df627
#
_entry.id   8192a5ceb40a37de36c27d0eb12df627
#
_cell.length_a   1.000
_cell.length_b   1.000
_cell.length_c   1.000
_cell.angle_alpha   90.00
_cell.angle_beta   90.00
_cell.angle_gamma   90.00
#
_symmetry.space_group_name_H-M   'P 1'
#
loop_
_entity.id
_entity.type
_entity.pdbx_description
1 polymer ?
#
loop_
_entity_poly.entity_id
_entity_poly.type
_entity_poly.pdbx_seq_one_letter_code
_entity_poly.pdbx_strand_id
1 'polypeptide(L)'
;MIGFIGGGNMAEAMLKGMLAKGMKDILVSEPRQDRRQQLTQLYGINTIDDNLELISACDVVIVAIKPQTLAALAGETRTVDFTDKVIISIMAGINLSYLEKVFRGASVIRVMPNTPALEQEGMSVVSVGEGVAEGVLSQATEILDCIGKTLVLPESFMDAVTAVSGSGPAFIAYFVDAMIDAGEGLGLGRDTALMLVIQTLVGTAKLLGSGIPPAALVKMVASPGGTTEAGLNVLNNSNVKGIVTQTLVAARQRSVELGKKLGC
;
A
#
# COMPACT_ATOMS: atom_id res chain seq x y z
N MET A 1 7.14 16.73 -14.82
CA MET A 1 8.10 15.79 -14.20
C MET A 1 7.55 15.26 -12.88
N ILE A 2 7.80 13.98 -12.54
CA ILE A 2 7.38 13.36 -11.28
C ILE A 2 8.60 13.14 -10.39
N GLY A 3 8.54 13.64 -9.15
CA GLY A 3 9.60 13.51 -8.16
C GLY A 3 9.21 12.56 -7.03
N PHE A 4 10.17 11.78 -6.52
CA PHE A 4 10.01 10.98 -5.32
C PHE A 4 10.94 11.49 -4.22
N ILE A 5 10.40 11.93 -3.10
CA ILE A 5 11.17 12.14 -1.88
C ILE A 5 11.23 10.82 -1.13
N GLY A 6 12.38 10.17 -1.15
CA GLY A 6 12.64 8.83 -0.63
C GLY A 6 12.60 7.74 -1.69
N GLY A 7 13.65 6.91 -1.73
CA GLY A 7 13.85 5.78 -2.64
C GLY A 7 13.61 4.40 -1.99
N GLY A 8 12.67 4.28 -1.04
CA GLY A 8 12.36 3.02 -0.34
C GLY A 8 11.63 1.99 -1.21
N ASN A 9 11.27 0.84 -0.63
CA ASN A 9 10.64 -0.27 -1.35
C ASN A 9 9.34 0.11 -2.07
N MET A 10 8.49 0.95 -1.43
CA MET A 10 7.25 1.39 -2.06
C MET A 10 7.50 2.36 -3.22
N ALA A 11 8.47 3.28 -3.07
CA ALA A 11 8.90 4.12 -4.18
C ALA A 11 9.41 3.27 -5.35
N GLU A 12 10.22 2.26 -5.07
CA GLU A 12 10.73 1.33 -6.09
C GLU A 12 9.60 0.55 -6.79
N ALA A 13 8.59 0.08 -6.04
CA ALA A 13 7.42 -0.56 -6.64
C ALA A 13 6.69 0.38 -7.63
N MET A 14 6.49 1.64 -7.22
CA MET A 14 5.88 2.66 -8.08
C MET A 14 6.75 2.95 -9.31
N LEU A 15 8.06 3.12 -9.14
CA LEU A 15 9.01 3.30 -10.23
C LEU A 15 8.93 2.18 -11.26
N LYS A 16 8.99 0.92 -10.81
CA LYS A 16 8.87 -0.28 -11.64
C LYS A 16 7.56 -0.26 -12.45
N GLY A 17 6.44 0.01 -11.81
CA GLY A 17 5.13 0.07 -12.46
C GLY A 17 5.01 1.22 -13.46
N MET A 18 5.45 2.42 -13.08
CA MET A 18 5.42 3.61 -13.93
C MET A 18 6.29 3.46 -15.17
N LEU A 19 7.52 2.95 -15.02
CA LEU A 19 8.42 2.71 -16.15
C LEU A 19 7.87 1.64 -17.10
N ALA A 20 7.24 0.58 -16.57
CA ALA A 20 6.57 -0.43 -17.39
C ALA A 20 5.40 0.14 -18.21
N LYS A 21 4.77 1.23 -17.74
CA LYS A 21 3.74 1.97 -18.46
C LYS A 21 4.29 3.10 -19.37
N GLY A 22 5.62 3.22 -19.45
CA GLY A 22 6.28 4.19 -20.33
C GLY A 22 6.45 5.59 -19.76
N MET A 23 6.18 5.81 -18.47
CA MET A 23 6.47 7.07 -17.79
C MET A 23 7.98 7.18 -17.57
N LYS A 24 8.64 8.24 -18.10
CA LYS A 24 10.11 8.34 -18.10
C LYS A 24 10.66 9.55 -17.36
N ASP A 25 9.86 10.61 -17.20
CA ASP A 25 10.31 11.86 -16.57
C ASP A 25 10.20 11.75 -15.03
N ILE A 26 11.10 10.92 -14.44
CA ILE A 26 11.10 10.61 -13.02
C ILE A 26 12.45 11.00 -12.41
N LEU A 27 12.39 11.68 -11.26
CA LEU A 27 13.54 12.07 -10.42
C LEU A 27 13.33 11.54 -9.01
N VAL A 28 14.37 10.99 -8.38
CA VAL A 28 14.30 10.48 -7.00
C VAL A 28 15.33 11.19 -6.13
N SER A 29 14.87 11.77 -5.01
CA SER A 29 15.75 12.24 -3.94
C SER A 29 15.86 11.15 -2.87
N GLU A 30 17.07 10.67 -2.63
CA GLU A 30 17.36 9.66 -1.61
C GLU A 30 18.74 9.99 -0.97
N PRO A 31 18.84 10.13 0.35
CA PRO A 31 20.10 10.53 0.99
C PRO A 31 21.20 9.47 0.89
N ARG A 32 20.86 8.18 0.81
CA ARG A 32 21.83 7.08 0.75
C ARG A 32 22.40 6.91 -0.64
N GLN A 33 23.70 7.08 -0.78
CA GLN A 33 24.41 6.98 -2.07
C GLN A 33 24.31 5.58 -2.68
N ASP A 34 24.43 4.52 -1.87
CA ASP A 34 24.31 3.13 -2.31
C ASP A 34 22.93 2.87 -2.95
N ARG A 35 21.89 3.42 -2.33
CA ARG A 35 20.53 3.27 -2.83
C ARG A 35 20.28 4.08 -4.11
N ARG A 36 20.81 5.30 -4.21
CA ARG A 36 20.76 6.08 -5.46
C ARG A 36 21.41 5.32 -6.62
N GLN A 37 22.63 4.79 -6.41
CA GLN A 37 23.34 4.01 -7.42
C GLN A 37 22.55 2.77 -7.85
N GLN A 38 21.96 2.04 -6.90
CA GLN A 38 21.12 0.88 -7.18
C GLN A 38 19.92 1.25 -8.06
N LEU A 39 19.17 2.30 -7.70
CA LEU A 39 18.00 2.74 -8.46
C LEU A 39 18.38 3.18 -9.88
N THR A 40 19.48 3.94 -10.03
CA THR A 40 19.99 4.34 -11.34
C THR A 40 20.40 3.14 -12.19
N GLN A 41 21.10 2.17 -11.61
CA GLN A 41 21.54 0.97 -12.34
C GLN A 41 20.37 0.08 -12.78
N LEU A 42 19.37 -0.12 -11.89
CA LEU A 42 18.25 -1.01 -12.18
C LEU A 42 17.21 -0.37 -13.13
N TYR A 43 16.99 0.92 -13.03
CA TYR A 43 15.86 1.58 -13.68
C TYR A 43 16.24 2.68 -14.67
N GLY A 44 17.51 3.06 -14.74
CA GLY A 44 17.98 4.12 -15.66
C GLY A 44 17.44 5.53 -15.31
N ILE A 45 16.98 5.74 -14.08
CA ILE A 45 16.40 7.01 -13.63
C ILE A 45 17.47 7.95 -13.05
N ASN A 46 17.17 9.24 -13.04
CA ASN A 46 17.99 10.22 -12.36
C ASN A 46 17.74 10.21 -10.85
N THR A 47 18.81 10.34 -10.07
CA THR A 47 18.73 10.39 -8.61
C THR A 47 19.60 11.51 -8.07
N ILE A 48 19.13 12.19 -7.03
CA ILE A 48 19.81 13.26 -6.32
C ILE A 48 19.72 13.04 -4.80
N ASP A 49 20.37 13.87 -4.00
CA ASP A 49 20.29 13.85 -2.53
C ASP A 49 19.73 15.15 -1.92
N ASP A 50 19.17 16.01 -2.77
CA ASP A 50 18.60 17.31 -2.40
C ASP A 50 17.09 17.32 -2.67
N ASN A 51 16.29 17.43 -1.60
CA ASN A 51 14.84 17.50 -1.70
C ASN A 51 14.36 18.84 -2.29
N LEU A 52 15.07 19.95 -2.04
CA LEU A 52 14.68 21.27 -2.54
C LEU A 52 14.89 21.36 -4.06
N GLU A 53 16.00 20.79 -4.56
CA GLU A 53 16.25 20.67 -5.99
C GLU A 53 15.17 19.85 -6.66
N LEU A 54 14.81 18.67 -6.08
CA LEU A 54 13.71 17.85 -6.59
C LEU A 54 12.39 18.60 -6.63
N ILE A 55 12.00 19.26 -5.53
CA ILE A 55 10.73 19.99 -5.45
C ILE A 55 10.69 21.13 -6.48
N SER A 56 11.81 21.80 -6.70
CA SER A 56 11.89 22.86 -7.71
C SER A 56 11.67 22.32 -9.13
N ALA A 57 12.22 21.15 -9.44
CA ALA A 57 12.19 20.54 -10.77
C ALA A 57 10.87 19.83 -11.11
N CYS A 58 10.08 19.40 -10.11
CA CYS A 58 8.95 18.50 -10.32
C CYS A 58 7.60 19.19 -10.06
N ASP A 59 6.60 18.86 -10.87
CA ASP A 59 5.22 19.33 -10.73
C ASP A 59 4.41 18.43 -9.78
N VAL A 60 4.69 17.12 -9.82
CA VAL A 60 4.12 16.11 -8.94
C VAL A 60 5.22 15.57 -8.04
N VAL A 61 5.02 15.65 -6.73
CA VAL A 61 5.98 15.17 -5.73
C VAL A 61 5.33 14.07 -4.89
N ILE A 62 5.89 12.87 -4.98
CA ILE A 62 5.46 11.71 -4.19
C ILE A 62 6.33 11.63 -2.94
N VAL A 63 5.72 11.80 -1.77
CA VAL A 63 6.39 11.74 -0.48
C VAL A 63 6.37 10.31 0.02
N ALA A 64 7.50 9.60 -0.17
CA ALA A 64 7.67 8.17 0.08
C ALA A 64 8.68 7.88 1.21
N ILE A 65 8.73 8.76 2.20
CA ILE A 65 9.57 8.63 3.40
C ILE A 65 8.82 7.98 4.56
N LYS A 66 9.55 7.60 5.60
CA LYS A 66 8.93 7.15 6.84
C LYS A 66 8.23 8.33 7.55
N PRO A 67 7.06 8.14 8.16
CA PRO A 67 6.32 9.21 8.85
C PRO A 67 7.17 10.00 9.86
N GLN A 68 8.10 9.32 10.55
CA GLN A 68 8.99 9.94 11.55
C GLN A 68 9.96 10.97 10.97
N THR A 69 10.24 10.93 9.67
CA THR A 69 11.14 11.88 9.01
C THR A 69 10.42 13.11 8.45
N LEU A 70 9.07 13.13 8.48
CA LEU A 70 8.28 14.24 7.94
C LEU A 70 8.58 15.57 8.64
N ALA A 71 8.82 15.57 9.94
CA ALA A 71 9.14 16.80 10.68
C ALA A 71 10.46 17.44 10.20
N ALA A 72 11.45 16.63 9.84
CA ALA A 72 12.70 17.11 9.26
C ALA A 72 12.46 17.72 7.86
N LEU A 73 11.71 17.02 7.00
CA LEU A 73 11.32 17.52 5.69
C LEU A 73 10.53 18.84 5.79
N ALA A 74 9.59 18.94 6.73
CA ALA A 74 8.81 20.15 6.96
C ALA A 74 9.69 21.33 7.39
N GLY A 75 10.76 21.09 8.15
CA GLY A 75 11.77 22.10 8.51
C GLY A 75 12.58 22.56 7.30
N GLU A 76 13.04 21.63 6.48
CA GLU A 76 13.80 21.86 5.26
C GLU A 76 12.99 22.66 4.22
N THR A 77 11.71 22.34 4.06
CA THR A 77 10.83 22.94 3.05
C THR A 77 10.04 24.15 3.53
N ARG A 78 10.36 24.70 4.71
CA ARG A 78 9.56 25.74 5.37
C ARG A 78 9.36 27.02 4.52
N THR A 79 10.32 27.36 3.67
CA THR A 79 10.30 28.56 2.82
C THR A 79 9.91 28.26 1.38
N VAL A 80 9.60 27.01 1.06
CA VAL A 80 9.22 26.61 -0.29
C VAL A 80 7.77 27.01 -0.57
N ASP A 81 7.53 27.59 -1.72
CA ASP A 81 6.20 27.81 -2.27
C ASP A 81 5.77 26.54 -3.05
N PHE A 82 4.68 25.93 -2.60
CA PHE A 82 4.11 24.75 -3.24
C PHE A 82 2.90 25.07 -4.14
N THR A 83 2.64 26.33 -4.41
CA THR A 83 1.60 26.72 -5.37
C THR A 83 1.81 26.00 -6.70
N ASP A 84 0.72 25.51 -7.29
CA ASP A 84 0.69 24.72 -8.54
C ASP A 84 1.38 23.35 -8.48
N LYS A 85 1.81 22.89 -7.30
CA LYS A 85 2.35 21.53 -7.13
C LYS A 85 1.31 20.53 -6.63
N VAL A 86 1.47 19.29 -7.04
CA VAL A 86 0.70 18.15 -6.54
C VAL A 86 1.58 17.35 -5.58
N ILE A 87 1.11 17.18 -4.35
CA ILE A 87 1.78 16.37 -3.34
C ILE A 87 0.98 15.09 -3.13
N ILE A 88 1.61 13.96 -3.42
CA ILE A 88 1.04 12.63 -3.18
C ILE A 88 1.79 12.00 -1.99
N SER A 89 1.16 11.90 -0.84
CA SER A 89 1.75 11.29 0.34
C SER A 89 1.33 9.83 0.47
N ILE A 90 2.31 8.92 0.53
CA ILE A 90 2.07 7.50 0.83
C ILE A 90 2.43 7.13 2.28
N MET A 91 2.57 8.12 3.15
CA MET A 91 2.93 7.92 4.55
C MET A 91 1.74 7.43 5.38
N ALA A 92 1.90 6.32 6.08
CA ALA A 92 0.89 5.82 7.00
C ALA A 92 0.72 6.75 8.23
N GLY A 93 -0.53 6.97 8.65
CA GLY A 93 -0.84 7.72 9.87
C GLY A 93 -0.75 9.24 9.77
N ILE A 94 -0.33 9.81 8.65
CA ILE A 94 -0.31 11.27 8.43
C ILE A 94 -1.61 11.69 7.75
N ASN A 95 -2.37 12.60 8.37
CA ASN A 95 -3.62 13.07 7.83
C ASN A 95 -3.48 14.24 6.85
N LEU A 96 -4.52 14.50 6.06
CA LEU A 96 -4.56 15.57 5.07
C LEU A 96 -4.31 16.92 5.72
N SER A 97 -4.96 17.22 6.86
CA SER A 97 -4.83 18.52 7.51
C SER A 97 -3.40 18.83 7.96
N TYR A 98 -2.62 17.82 8.33
CA TYR A 98 -1.21 17.99 8.65
C TYR A 98 -0.37 18.18 7.38
N LEU A 99 -0.63 17.38 6.33
CA LEU A 99 0.06 17.52 5.05
C LEU A 99 -0.18 18.91 4.42
N GLU A 100 -1.40 19.41 4.45
CA GLU A 100 -1.76 20.74 3.95
C GLU A 100 -1.06 21.88 4.72
N LYS A 101 -0.80 21.69 6.02
CA LYS A 101 0.01 22.65 6.81
C LYS A 101 1.48 22.61 6.44
N VAL A 102 2.02 21.44 6.09
CA VAL A 102 3.42 21.28 5.68
C VAL A 102 3.62 21.79 4.25
N PHE A 103 2.75 21.42 3.32
CA PHE A 103 2.87 21.69 1.89
C PHE A 103 1.86 22.77 1.45
N ARG A 104 1.99 23.95 2.04
CA ARG A 104 1.05 25.06 1.84
C ARG A 104 0.97 25.48 0.38
N GLY A 105 -0.25 25.58 -0.13
CA GLY A 105 -0.54 25.97 -1.51
C GLY A 105 -0.60 24.80 -2.49
N ALA A 106 -0.12 23.61 -2.11
CA ALA A 106 -0.20 22.42 -2.96
C ALA A 106 -1.59 21.82 -3.01
N SER A 107 -1.88 21.11 -4.10
CA SER A 107 -2.94 20.11 -4.16
C SER A 107 -2.47 18.84 -3.44
N VAL A 108 -3.04 18.54 -2.27
CA VAL A 108 -2.57 17.43 -1.42
C VAL A 108 -3.44 16.21 -1.59
N ILE A 109 -2.80 15.07 -1.83
CA ILE A 109 -3.42 13.76 -1.96
C ILE A 109 -2.77 12.80 -0.97
N ARG A 110 -3.60 12.18 -0.13
CA ARG A 110 -3.17 11.12 0.78
C ARG A 110 -3.48 9.76 0.18
N VAL A 111 -2.50 8.88 0.18
CA VAL A 111 -2.64 7.52 -0.37
C VAL A 111 -2.19 6.49 0.65
N MET A 112 -2.95 5.42 0.77
CA MET A 112 -2.54 4.22 1.51
C MET A 112 -2.40 3.05 0.54
N PRO A 113 -1.19 2.80 0.02
CA PRO A 113 -0.88 1.63 -0.80
C PRO A 113 -0.62 0.40 0.10
N ASN A 114 -0.42 -0.76 -0.54
CA ASN A 114 0.01 -1.96 0.17
C ASN A 114 1.13 -2.70 -0.59
N THR A 115 1.79 -3.66 0.08
CA THR A 115 2.99 -4.33 -0.43
C THR A 115 2.80 -5.14 -1.72
N PRO A 116 1.63 -5.71 -2.08
CA PRO A 116 1.44 -6.32 -3.39
C PRO A 116 1.67 -5.41 -4.60
N ALA A 117 1.79 -4.10 -4.38
CA ALA A 117 2.28 -3.14 -5.36
C ALA A 117 3.64 -3.51 -5.98
N LEU A 118 4.49 -4.25 -5.25
CA LEU A 118 5.77 -4.78 -5.76
C LEU A 118 5.59 -5.71 -6.98
N GLU A 119 4.43 -6.36 -7.07
CA GLU A 119 4.02 -7.24 -8.18
C GLU A 119 2.92 -6.61 -9.05
N GLN A 120 2.69 -5.29 -8.96
CA GLN A 120 1.64 -4.53 -9.65
C GLN A 120 0.21 -5.04 -9.37
N GLU A 121 0.03 -5.72 -8.26
CA GLU A 121 -1.26 -6.23 -7.74
C GLU A 121 -1.63 -5.51 -6.43
N GLY A 122 -1.17 -4.28 -6.27
CA GLY A 122 -1.44 -3.44 -5.11
C GLY A 122 -2.87 -2.94 -5.06
N MET A 123 -3.28 -2.50 -3.86
CA MET A 123 -4.47 -1.70 -3.63
C MET A 123 -4.03 -0.35 -3.06
N SER A 124 -4.32 0.72 -3.78
CA SER A 124 -4.06 2.10 -3.35
C SER A 124 -5.39 2.78 -3.01
N VAL A 125 -5.57 3.17 -1.76
CA VAL A 125 -6.74 3.97 -1.38
C VAL A 125 -6.33 5.44 -1.28
N VAL A 126 -7.10 6.29 -1.94
CA VAL A 126 -6.84 7.72 -2.11
C VAL A 126 -7.86 8.54 -1.32
N SER A 127 -7.39 9.53 -0.60
CA SER A 127 -8.21 10.64 -0.09
C SER A 127 -7.60 11.96 -0.52
N VAL A 128 -8.44 12.90 -0.91
CA VAL A 128 -8.02 14.20 -1.43
C VAL A 128 -8.25 15.30 -0.39
N GLY A 129 -7.35 16.28 -0.39
CA GLY A 129 -7.52 17.51 0.37
C GLY A 129 -8.65 18.39 -0.18
N GLU A 130 -8.98 19.44 0.56
CA GLU A 130 -10.01 20.40 0.15
C GLU A 130 -9.61 21.13 -1.13
N GLY A 131 -10.55 21.26 -2.06
CA GLY A 131 -10.35 22.02 -3.29
C GLY A 131 -9.47 21.34 -4.37
N VAL A 132 -9.05 20.09 -4.18
CA VAL A 132 -8.30 19.34 -5.20
C VAL A 132 -9.15 19.15 -6.45
N ALA A 133 -8.67 19.64 -7.58
CA ALA A 133 -9.38 19.55 -8.86
C ALA A 133 -9.44 18.10 -9.37
N GLU A 134 -10.53 17.76 -10.08
CA GLU A 134 -10.74 16.40 -10.64
C GLU A 134 -9.59 15.97 -11.57
N GLY A 135 -9.02 16.89 -12.34
CA GLY A 135 -7.87 16.60 -13.22
C GLY A 135 -6.61 16.19 -12.43
N VAL A 136 -6.39 16.76 -11.25
CA VAL A 136 -5.28 16.39 -10.35
C VAL A 136 -5.50 14.99 -9.76
N LEU A 137 -6.73 14.69 -9.33
CA LEU A 137 -7.09 13.36 -8.85
C LEU A 137 -6.92 12.32 -9.96
N SER A 138 -7.34 12.62 -11.18
CA SER A 138 -7.17 11.74 -12.35
C SER A 138 -5.69 11.44 -12.61
N GLN A 139 -4.82 12.46 -12.60
CA GLN A 139 -3.39 12.29 -12.76
C GLN A 139 -2.78 11.42 -11.66
N ALA A 140 -3.15 11.62 -10.39
CA ALA A 140 -2.69 10.80 -9.29
C ALA A 140 -3.16 9.35 -9.43
N THR A 141 -4.40 9.12 -9.85
CA THR A 141 -4.97 7.79 -10.07
C THR A 141 -4.21 7.07 -11.19
N GLU A 142 -3.90 7.74 -12.31
CA GLU A 142 -3.09 7.17 -13.39
C GLU A 142 -1.71 6.69 -12.90
N ILE A 143 -1.05 7.47 -12.06
CA ILE A 143 0.22 7.06 -11.43
C ILE A 143 0.03 5.82 -10.55
N LEU A 144 -1.02 5.79 -9.74
CA LEU A 144 -1.26 4.70 -8.79
C LEU A 144 -1.75 3.41 -9.49
N ASP A 145 -2.46 3.52 -10.61
CA ASP A 145 -2.90 2.37 -11.41
C ASP A 145 -1.73 1.64 -12.10
N CYS A 146 -0.52 2.22 -12.07
CA CYS A 146 0.69 1.52 -12.47
C CYS A 146 1.11 0.40 -11.50
N ILE A 147 0.59 0.40 -10.27
CA ILE A 147 0.97 -0.56 -9.23
C ILE A 147 -0.19 -1.42 -8.74
N GLY A 148 -1.34 -1.37 -9.41
CA GLY A 148 -2.51 -2.17 -9.06
C GLY A 148 -3.83 -1.43 -9.29
N LYS A 149 -4.74 -1.51 -8.32
CA LYS A 149 -6.06 -0.86 -8.37
C LYS A 149 -6.11 0.34 -7.44
N THR A 150 -6.84 1.37 -7.85
CA THR A 150 -7.07 2.57 -7.06
C THR A 150 -8.53 2.68 -6.63
N LEU A 151 -8.77 3.13 -5.40
CA LEU A 151 -10.08 3.42 -4.85
C LEU A 151 -10.05 4.76 -4.13
N VAL A 152 -11.01 5.64 -4.42
CA VAL A 152 -11.14 6.93 -3.73
C VAL A 152 -12.14 6.79 -2.59
N LEU A 153 -11.74 7.16 -1.37
CA LEU A 153 -12.57 7.13 -0.18
C LEU A 153 -12.37 8.41 0.65
N PRO A 154 -13.39 8.82 1.43
CA PRO A 154 -13.23 9.85 2.46
C PRO A 154 -12.11 9.49 3.44
N GLU A 155 -11.35 10.49 3.90
CA GLU A 155 -10.21 10.29 4.80
C GLU A 155 -10.57 9.56 6.10
N SER A 156 -11.78 9.71 6.59
CA SER A 156 -12.30 9.03 7.80
C SER A 156 -12.19 7.50 7.75
N PHE A 157 -12.04 6.91 6.56
CA PHE A 157 -11.84 5.47 6.37
C PHE A 157 -10.37 5.02 6.37
N MET A 158 -9.40 5.94 6.32
CA MET A 158 -7.98 5.59 6.11
C MET A 158 -7.39 4.68 7.19
N ASP A 159 -7.82 4.79 8.45
CA ASP A 159 -7.37 3.88 9.50
C ASP A 159 -7.95 2.46 9.33
N ALA A 160 -9.19 2.35 8.87
CA ALA A 160 -9.78 1.05 8.53
C ALA A 160 -9.11 0.45 7.29
N VAL A 161 -8.82 1.27 6.29
CA VAL A 161 -8.05 0.87 5.09
C VAL A 161 -6.67 0.37 5.47
N THR A 162 -5.96 1.06 6.37
CA THR A 162 -4.66 0.63 6.88
C THR A 162 -4.74 -0.76 7.53
N ALA A 163 -5.78 -1.02 8.31
CA ALA A 163 -5.98 -2.32 8.94
C ALA A 163 -6.29 -3.43 7.92
N VAL A 164 -7.21 -3.17 6.98
CA VAL A 164 -7.72 -4.19 6.04
C VAL A 164 -6.75 -4.43 4.88
N SER A 165 -6.28 -3.36 4.25
CA SER A 165 -5.46 -3.41 3.03
C SER A 165 -3.97 -3.24 3.32
N GLY A 166 -3.59 -2.25 4.13
CA GLY A 166 -2.19 -2.00 4.46
C GLY A 166 -1.54 -3.14 5.24
N SER A 167 -2.20 -3.62 6.29
CA SER A 167 -1.75 -4.74 7.13
C SER A 167 -2.17 -6.12 6.58
N GLY A 168 -3.19 -6.15 5.72
CA GLY A 168 -3.79 -7.36 5.17
C GLY A 168 -2.81 -8.38 4.59
N PRO A 169 -1.80 -7.97 3.80
CA PRO A 169 -0.83 -8.90 3.26
C PRO A 169 -0.09 -9.72 4.33
N ALA A 170 0.24 -9.10 5.47
CA ALA A 170 0.87 -9.80 6.59
C ALA A 170 -0.07 -10.82 7.24
N PHE A 171 -1.36 -10.48 7.38
CA PHE A 171 -2.35 -11.40 7.94
C PHE A 171 -2.61 -12.59 7.01
N ILE A 172 -2.68 -12.35 5.71
CA ILE A 172 -2.79 -13.41 4.69
C ILE A 172 -1.56 -14.32 4.74
N ALA A 173 -0.35 -13.75 4.78
CA ALA A 173 0.89 -14.50 4.88
C ALA A 173 0.94 -15.37 6.15
N TYR A 174 0.44 -14.88 7.29
CA TYR A 174 0.32 -15.65 8.53
C TYR A 174 -0.59 -16.87 8.38
N PHE A 175 -1.75 -16.74 7.71
CA PHE A 175 -2.62 -17.86 7.42
C PHE A 175 -2.00 -18.86 6.44
N VAL A 176 -1.28 -18.36 5.42
CA VAL A 176 -0.55 -19.20 4.48
C VAL A 176 0.52 -20.03 5.19
N ASP A 177 1.31 -19.41 6.08
CA ASP A 177 2.34 -20.12 6.86
C ASP A 177 1.72 -21.22 7.75
N ALA A 178 0.63 -20.90 8.46
CA ALA A 178 -0.09 -21.90 9.25
C ALA A 178 -0.62 -23.07 8.43
N MET A 179 -1.08 -22.83 7.20
CA MET A 179 -1.51 -23.91 6.28
C MET A 179 -0.33 -24.78 5.81
N ILE A 180 0.83 -24.17 5.58
CA ILE A 180 2.05 -24.88 5.20
C ILE A 180 2.50 -25.78 6.33
N ASP A 181 2.59 -25.27 7.57
CA ASP A 181 2.98 -26.03 8.76
C ASP A 181 2.01 -27.19 9.03
N ALA A 182 0.70 -26.95 8.87
CA ALA A 182 -0.30 -28.02 8.97
C ALA A 182 -0.11 -29.08 7.88
N GLY A 183 0.20 -28.67 6.64
CA GLY A 183 0.51 -29.58 5.54
C GLY A 183 1.71 -30.50 5.84
N GLU A 184 2.77 -29.93 6.43
CA GLU A 184 3.93 -30.71 6.91
C GLU A 184 3.51 -31.72 7.99
N GLY A 185 2.69 -31.29 8.96
CA GLY A 185 2.14 -32.17 9.99
C GLY A 185 1.28 -33.31 9.46
N LEU A 186 0.70 -33.14 8.27
CA LEU A 186 -0.04 -34.18 7.54
C LEU A 186 0.83 -35.09 6.65
N GLY A 187 2.16 -34.88 6.66
CA GLY A 187 3.12 -35.71 5.94
C GLY A 187 3.52 -35.20 4.54
N LEU A 188 3.11 -33.99 4.16
CA LEU A 188 3.62 -33.34 2.95
C LEU A 188 5.02 -32.79 3.22
N GLY A 189 5.91 -32.80 2.21
CA GLY A 189 7.14 -32.01 2.29
C GLY A 189 6.83 -30.51 2.23
N ARG A 190 7.61 -29.65 2.95
CA ARG A 190 7.37 -28.21 3.04
C ARG A 190 7.23 -27.53 1.68
N ASP A 191 8.09 -27.84 0.72
CA ASP A 191 8.03 -27.26 -0.64
C ASP A 191 6.74 -27.65 -1.37
N THR A 192 6.27 -28.90 -1.18
CA THR A 192 5.00 -29.37 -1.74
C THR A 192 3.83 -28.65 -1.08
N ALA A 193 3.81 -28.53 0.25
CA ALA A 193 2.79 -27.80 0.98
C ALA A 193 2.73 -26.33 0.54
N LEU A 194 3.89 -25.67 0.44
CA LEU A 194 4.00 -24.29 -0.06
C LEU A 194 3.38 -24.14 -1.46
N MET A 195 3.75 -25.00 -2.40
CA MET A 195 3.26 -24.94 -3.77
C MET A 195 1.72 -25.13 -3.82
N LEU A 196 1.17 -26.07 -3.07
CA LEU A 196 -0.27 -26.32 -3.00
C LEU A 196 -1.01 -25.13 -2.40
N VAL A 197 -0.54 -24.57 -1.30
CA VAL A 197 -1.19 -23.46 -0.60
C VAL A 197 -1.15 -22.18 -1.46
N ILE A 198 0.00 -21.84 -2.04
CA ILE A 198 0.12 -20.64 -2.89
C ILE A 198 -0.78 -20.77 -4.12
N GLN A 199 -0.77 -21.90 -4.82
CA GLN A 199 -1.61 -22.07 -6.01
C GLN A 199 -3.11 -22.03 -5.66
N THR A 200 -3.50 -22.58 -4.52
CA THR A 200 -4.88 -22.52 -4.02
C THR A 200 -5.28 -21.09 -3.70
N LEU A 201 -4.40 -20.31 -3.03
CA LEU A 201 -4.64 -18.89 -2.73
C LEU A 201 -4.84 -18.08 -4.01
N VAL A 202 -3.94 -18.20 -4.98
CA VAL A 202 -4.01 -17.49 -6.27
C VAL A 202 -5.30 -17.83 -7.01
N GLY A 203 -5.67 -19.10 -7.10
CA GLY A 203 -6.90 -19.54 -7.75
C GLY A 203 -8.16 -19.01 -7.05
N THR A 204 -8.18 -19.08 -5.72
CA THR A 204 -9.30 -18.56 -4.90
C THR A 204 -9.46 -17.05 -5.05
N ALA A 205 -8.35 -16.30 -5.02
CA ALA A 205 -8.37 -14.84 -5.21
C ALA A 205 -8.95 -14.48 -6.59
N LYS A 206 -8.59 -15.21 -7.65
CA LYS A 206 -9.15 -14.99 -9.00
C LYS A 206 -10.65 -15.29 -9.07
N LEU A 207 -11.13 -16.36 -8.44
CA LEU A 207 -12.56 -16.66 -8.36
C LEU A 207 -13.34 -15.57 -7.62
N LEU A 208 -12.84 -15.10 -6.48
CA LEU A 208 -13.46 -13.98 -5.76
C LEU A 208 -13.42 -12.68 -6.59
N GLY A 209 -12.31 -12.42 -7.26
CA GLY A 209 -12.14 -11.26 -8.14
C GLY A 209 -13.04 -11.27 -9.38
N SER A 210 -13.52 -12.44 -9.84
CA SER A 210 -14.52 -12.55 -10.91
C SER A 210 -15.95 -12.24 -10.46
N GLY A 211 -16.15 -11.86 -9.18
CA GLY A 211 -17.44 -11.46 -8.63
C GLY A 211 -18.20 -12.57 -7.90
N ILE A 212 -17.60 -13.75 -7.69
CA ILE A 212 -18.22 -14.82 -6.89
C ILE A 212 -18.19 -14.38 -5.41
N PRO A 213 -19.36 -14.24 -4.74
CA PRO A 213 -19.38 -13.90 -3.32
C PRO A 213 -18.69 -14.97 -2.45
N PRO A 214 -17.95 -14.60 -1.39
CA PRO A 214 -17.24 -15.57 -0.54
C PRO A 214 -18.13 -16.71 -0.02
N ALA A 215 -19.35 -16.39 0.42
CA ALA A 215 -20.30 -17.40 0.90
C ALA A 215 -20.77 -18.37 -0.20
N ALA A 216 -20.87 -17.91 -1.44
CA ALA A 216 -21.20 -18.77 -2.59
C ALA A 216 -20.03 -19.70 -2.93
N LEU A 217 -18.80 -19.18 -2.93
CA LEU A 217 -17.61 -19.99 -3.17
C LEU A 217 -17.46 -21.09 -2.11
N VAL A 218 -17.69 -20.78 -0.84
CA VAL A 218 -17.70 -21.79 0.24
C VAL A 218 -18.70 -22.90 -0.07
N LYS A 219 -19.94 -22.57 -0.48
CA LYS A 219 -20.97 -23.55 -0.84
C LYS A 219 -20.61 -24.39 -2.07
N MET A 220 -19.90 -23.80 -3.04
CA MET A 220 -19.45 -24.53 -4.24
C MET A 220 -18.43 -25.63 -3.93
N VAL A 221 -17.60 -25.43 -2.90
CA VAL A 221 -16.53 -26.35 -2.51
C VAL A 221 -16.98 -27.33 -1.43
N ALA A 222 -17.89 -26.91 -0.54
CA ALA A 222 -18.37 -27.74 0.57
C ALA A 222 -19.53 -28.64 0.14
N SER A 223 -19.27 -29.94 0.04
CA SER A 223 -20.32 -30.97 -0.14
C SER A 223 -20.76 -31.51 1.22
N PRO A 224 -22.06 -31.91 1.38
CA PRO A 224 -22.54 -32.52 2.60
C PRO A 224 -21.75 -33.78 2.98
N GLY A 225 -21.29 -33.87 4.23
CA GLY A 225 -20.45 -34.97 4.72
C GLY A 225 -19.04 -35.00 4.20
N GLY A 226 -18.61 -33.97 3.42
CA GLY A 226 -17.30 -33.91 2.80
C GLY A 226 -16.19 -33.34 3.72
N THR A 227 -14.96 -33.46 3.25
CA THR A 227 -13.76 -32.99 3.96
C THR A 227 -13.79 -31.46 4.24
N THR A 228 -14.30 -30.68 3.29
CA THR A 228 -14.45 -29.23 3.42
C THR A 228 -15.43 -28.86 4.53
N GLU A 229 -16.58 -29.56 4.62
CA GLU A 229 -17.57 -29.32 5.70
C GLU A 229 -16.95 -29.63 7.07
N ALA A 230 -16.23 -30.75 7.20
CA ALA A 230 -15.54 -31.10 8.44
C ALA A 230 -14.52 -29.98 8.86
N GLY A 231 -13.72 -29.50 7.94
CA GLY A 231 -12.78 -28.41 8.21
C GLY A 231 -13.47 -27.09 8.58
N LEU A 232 -14.54 -26.72 7.87
CA LEU A 232 -15.35 -25.50 8.17
C LEU A 232 -16.00 -25.56 9.56
N ASN A 233 -16.41 -26.76 10.01
CA ASN A 233 -16.94 -26.94 11.36
C ASN A 233 -15.90 -26.61 12.43
N VAL A 234 -14.63 -26.99 12.22
CA VAL A 234 -13.54 -26.60 13.14
C VAL A 234 -13.37 -25.07 13.17
N LEU A 235 -13.31 -24.41 12.00
CA LEU A 235 -13.17 -22.97 11.92
C LEU A 235 -14.32 -22.21 12.59
N ASN A 236 -15.55 -22.68 12.39
CA ASN A 236 -16.74 -22.07 12.98
C ASN A 236 -16.77 -22.25 14.52
N ASN A 237 -16.44 -23.44 15.02
CA ASN A 237 -16.42 -23.73 16.45
C ASN A 237 -15.27 -23.04 17.19
N SER A 238 -14.19 -22.70 16.48
CA SER A 238 -13.02 -22.00 17.03
C SER A 238 -13.14 -20.46 16.97
N ASN A 239 -14.29 -19.92 16.64
CA ASN A 239 -14.54 -18.47 16.56
C ASN A 239 -13.53 -17.68 15.68
N VAL A 240 -13.05 -18.28 14.58
CA VAL A 240 -12.03 -17.65 13.72
C VAL A 240 -12.50 -16.29 13.19
N LYS A 241 -13.78 -16.12 12.85
CA LYS A 241 -14.34 -14.82 12.43
C LYS A 241 -14.20 -13.75 13.51
N GLY A 242 -14.40 -14.10 14.78
CA GLY A 242 -14.21 -13.19 15.91
C GLY A 242 -12.73 -12.79 16.08
N ILE A 243 -11.81 -13.75 15.91
CA ILE A 243 -10.36 -13.47 15.95
C ILE A 243 -9.96 -12.51 14.84
N VAL A 244 -10.41 -12.72 13.60
CA VAL A 244 -10.14 -11.82 12.47
C VAL A 244 -10.69 -10.41 12.76
N THR A 245 -11.90 -10.30 13.31
CA THR A 245 -12.48 -9.00 13.70
C THR A 245 -11.59 -8.29 14.73
N GLN A 246 -11.17 -8.99 15.78
CA GLN A 246 -10.28 -8.42 16.82
C GLN A 246 -8.93 -7.99 16.23
N THR A 247 -8.36 -8.77 15.32
CA THR A 247 -7.11 -8.45 14.63
C THR A 247 -7.21 -7.12 13.86
N LEU A 248 -8.26 -6.95 13.08
CA LEU A 248 -8.47 -5.72 12.31
C LEU A 248 -8.78 -4.51 13.21
N VAL A 249 -9.55 -4.71 14.29
CA VAL A 249 -9.81 -3.66 15.28
C VAL A 249 -8.51 -3.19 15.96
N ALA A 250 -7.66 -4.12 16.36
CA ALA A 250 -6.37 -3.80 16.98
C ALA A 250 -5.44 -3.05 16.00
N ALA A 251 -5.37 -3.48 14.74
CA ALA A 251 -4.59 -2.81 13.71
C ALA A 251 -5.10 -1.38 13.42
N ARG A 252 -6.43 -1.20 13.33
CA ARG A 252 -7.05 0.12 13.16
C ARG A 252 -6.75 1.02 14.36
N GLN A 253 -6.92 0.52 15.59
CA GLN A 253 -6.62 1.28 16.80
C GLN A 253 -5.18 1.75 16.82
N ARG A 254 -4.25 0.88 16.41
CA ARG A 254 -2.83 1.22 16.34
C ARG A 254 -2.54 2.28 15.28
N SER A 255 -3.24 2.26 14.14
CA SER A 255 -3.14 3.32 13.12
C SER A 255 -3.52 4.69 13.69
N VAL A 256 -4.66 4.77 14.38
CA VAL A 256 -5.12 5.99 15.08
C VAL A 256 -4.08 6.49 16.09
N GLU A 257 -3.53 5.60 16.91
CA GLU A 257 -2.51 5.98 17.91
C GLU A 257 -1.24 6.53 17.28
N LEU A 258 -0.80 5.95 16.16
CA LEU A 258 0.39 6.41 15.43
C LEU A 258 0.16 7.81 14.86
N GLY A 259 -1.00 8.07 14.28
CA GLY A 259 -1.37 9.40 13.79
C GLY A 259 -1.31 10.45 14.91
N LYS A 260 -1.95 10.18 16.05
CA LYS A 260 -1.92 11.08 17.22
C LYS A 260 -0.51 11.39 17.74
N LYS A 261 0.40 10.40 17.76
CA LYS A 261 1.80 10.59 18.18
C LYS A 261 2.60 11.48 17.25
N LEU A 262 2.20 11.57 15.98
CA LEU A 262 2.83 12.40 14.96
C LEU A 262 2.21 13.82 14.88
N GLY A 263 1.27 14.13 15.78
CA GLY A 263 0.60 15.43 15.82
C GLY A 263 -0.51 15.59 14.77
N CYS A 264 -1.01 14.48 14.27
CA CYS A 264 -2.06 14.41 13.25
C CYS A 264 -3.45 14.17 13.87
#